data_587a06e8a86413132551d989d4a320d3
#
_entry.id   587a06e8a86413132551d989d4a320d3
#
_cell.length_a   1.000
_cell.length_b   1.000
_cell.length_c   1.000
_cell.angle_alpha   90.00
_cell.angle_beta   90.00
_cell.angle_gamma   90.00
#
_symmetry.space_group_name_H-M   'P 1'
#
loop_
_entity.id
_entity.type
_entity.pdbx_description
1 polymer ?
#
loop_
_entity_poly.entity_id
_entity_poly.type
_entity_poly.pdbx_seq_one_letter_code
_entity_poly.pdbx_strand_id
1 'polypeptide(L)'
;AAINAGFFRLDKSEFAGDPAGILQIDGELLSESEKDRAALAIYNGRKRTKVYFGLANSHAWVSISPNFSSLTVDGINREPKADEAILFTKEFGKLPISSQNVLKIILSRCRFTCGRAKISEDKEATSVPTDGYVFALYGKSAVLLTDDLKKKLTDDFLSVIVSNISKFVGKKERRIEEADDITNGVSLLVRNRKIQLTWEQEKTNKAFVETRHPR
;
A
#
# COMPACT_ATOMS: atom_id res chain seq x y z
N ALA A 1 -21.62 14.92 6.24
CA ALA A 1 -20.71 15.81 5.50
C ALA A 1 -19.60 14.97 4.90
N ALA A 2 -19.12 15.31 3.72
CA ALA A 2 -17.97 14.69 3.08
C ALA A 2 -17.02 15.78 2.58
N ILE A 3 -15.74 15.46 2.54
CA ILE A 3 -14.70 16.31 1.97
C ILE A 3 -13.89 15.48 0.96
N ASN A 4 -13.37 16.14 -0.08
CA ASN A 4 -12.38 15.51 -0.93
C ASN A 4 -11.07 15.39 -0.16
N ALA A 5 -10.54 14.18 -0.07
CA ALA A 5 -9.29 13.89 0.61
C ALA A 5 -8.43 12.98 -0.24
N GLY A 6 -7.12 13.21 -0.20
CA GLY A 6 -6.15 12.46 -0.97
C GLY A 6 -6.01 12.88 -2.42
N PHE A 7 -4.91 12.45 -3.01
CA PHE A 7 -4.60 12.62 -4.42
C PHE A 7 -4.73 11.28 -5.12
N PHE A 8 -5.03 11.32 -6.41
CA PHE A 8 -5.15 10.13 -7.25
C PHE A 8 -4.63 10.43 -8.67
N ARG A 9 -4.34 9.38 -9.41
CA ARG A 9 -3.86 9.47 -10.79
C ARG A 9 -4.98 9.94 -11.72
N LEU A 10 -4.65 10.90 -12.59
CA LEU A 10 -5.58 11.49 -13.56
C LEU A 10 -5.30 11.04 -15.01
N ASP A 11 -4.32 10.14 -15.22
CA ASP A 11 -4.01 9.64 -16.56
C ASP A 11 -5.12 8.71 -17.08
N LYS A 12 -4.96 8.24 -18.33
CA LYS A 12 -5.90 7.33 -19.00
C LYS A 12 -5.46 5.87 -18.96
N SER A 13 -4.52 5.52 -18.08
CA SER A 13 -4.04 4.13 -17.92
C SER A 13 -5.06 3.28 -17.15
N GLU A 14 -4.82 1.98 -17.11
CA GLU A 14 -5.56 1.03 -16.26
C GLU A 14 -5.41 1.31 -14.76
N PHE A 15 -4.48 2.20 -14.40
CA PHE A 15 -4.21 2.68 -13.04
C PHE A 15 -4.82 4.07 -12.77
N ALA A 16 -5.68 4.56 -13.66
CA ALA A 16 -6.40 5.81 -13.45
C ALA A 16 -7.31 5.72 -12.22
N GLY A 17 -7.21 6.70 -11.33
CA GLY A 17 -7.95 6.69 -10.06
C GLY A 17 -7.19 6.09 -8.89
N ASP A 18 -6.04 5.43 -9.11
CA ASP A 18 -5.22 4.91 -8.02
C ASP A 18 -4.78 6.03 -7.08
N PRO A 19 -4.77 5.78 -5.76
CA PRO A 19 -4.32 6.76 -4.79
C PRO A 19 -2.85 7.14 -5.01
N ALA A 20 -2.55 8.43 -4.88
CA ALA A 20 -1.18 8.93 -4.91
C ALA A 20 -0.72 9.25 -3.49
N GLY A 21 -0.29 8.22 -2.74
CA GLY A 21 0.12 8.28 -1.35
C GLY A 21 -0.78 7.40 -0.45
N ILE A 22 -0.52 7.42 0.84
CA ILE A 22 -1.17 6.49 1.78
C ILE A 22 -2.70 6.59 1.74
N LEU A 23 -3.32 5.43 1.57
CA LEU A 23 -4.76 5.24 1.73
C LEU A 23 -5.02 3.95 2.51
N GLN A 24 -5.80 4.06 3.57
CA GLN A 24 -6.35 2.93 4.33
C GLN A 24 -7.84 3.16 4.50
N ILE A 25 -8.65 2.14 4.32
CA ILE A 25 -10.10 2.17 4.49
C ILE A 25 -10.50 0.94 5.30
N ASP A 26 -11.29 1.14 6.35
CA ASP A 26 -11.77 0.06 7.25
C ASP A 26 -10.62 -0.84 7.76
N GLY A 27 -9.46 -0.24 8.05
CA GLY A 27 -8.27 -0.93 8.54
C GLY A 27 -7.43 -1.64 7.46
N GLU A 28 -7.85 -1.64 6.20
CA GLU A 28 -7.11 -2.24 5.09
C GLU A 28 -6.25 -1.20 4.35
N LEU A 29 -4.94 -1.41 4.28
CA LEU A 29 -4.01 -0.54 3.58
C LEU A 29 -4.13 -0.78 2.06
N LEU A 30 -4.64 0.21 1.34
CA LEU A 30 -4.92 0.14 -0.10
C LEU A 30 -3.85 0.83 -0.96
N SER A 31 -3.02 1.68 -0.35
CA SER A 31 -1.89 2.32 -1.03
C SER A 31 -0.84 2.72 0.01
N GLU A 32 0.42 2.56 -0.37
CA GLU A 32 1.54 2.92 0.48
C GLU A 32 1.73 4.44 0.59
N SER A 33 2.51 4.86 1.59
CA SER A 33 2.88 6.28 1.72
C SER A 33 3.92 6.67 0.67
N GLU A 34 3.74 7.81 0.04
CA GLU A 34 4.90 8.53 -0.47
C GLU A 34 5.67 9.13 0.71
N LYS A 35 7.01 9.02 0.66
CA LYS A 35 7.89 9.37 1.78
C LYS A 35 7.50 10.69 2.43
N ASP A 36 7.20 10.62 3.72
CA ASP A 36 7.02 11.75 4.61
C ASP A 36 5.97 12.78 4.13
N ARG A 37 4.94 12.35 3.39
CA ARG A 37 3.79 13.20 3.08
C ARG A 37 2.85 13.31 4.27
N ALA A 38 2.16 14.45 4.33
CA ALA A 38 1.14 14.69 5.32
C ALA A 38 -0.02 13.68 5.16
N ALA A 39 -0.51 13.18 6.28
CA ALA A 39 -1.66 12.30 6.32
C ALA A 39 -2.53 12.56 7.54
N LEU A 40 -3.78 12.12 7.41
CA LEU A 40 -4.80 12.13 8.43
C LEU A 40 -5.13 10.67 8.78
N ALA A 41 -5.07 10.32 10.07
CA ALA A 41 -5.51 9.02 10.58
C ALA A 41 -6.74 9.20 11.48
N ILE A 42 -7.78 8.40 11.23
CA ILE A 42 -9.07 8.45 11.91
C ILE A 42 -9.29 7.13 12.65
N TYR A 43 -9.68 7.22 13.91
CA TYR A 43 -10.02 6.09 14.77
C TYR A 43 -11.47 6.25 15.23
N ASN A 44 -12.35 5.38 14.78
CA ASN A 44 -13.78 5.39 15.09
C ASN A 44 -14.09 4.56 16.34
N GLY A 45 -13.97 5.18 17.50
CA GLY A 45 -14.33 4.51 18.74
C GLY A 45 -15.83 4.60 19.05
N ARG A 46 -16.35 3.67 19.83
CA ARG A 46 -17.79 3.61 20.22
C ARG A 46 -18.34 4.91 20.84
N LYS A 47 -17.51 5.67 21.55
CA LYS A 47 -17.94 6.90 22.24
C LYS A 47 -17.46 8.19 21.56
N ARG A 48 -16.39 8.11 20.78
CA ARG A 48 -15.78 9.27 20.12
C ARG A 48 -14.84 8.86 19.00
N THR A 49 -14.80 9.67 17.97
CA THR A 49 -13.76 9.60 16.91
C THR A 49 -12.52 10.36 17.39
N LYS A 50 -11.36 9.78 17.16
CA LYS A 50 -10.05 10.44 17.35
C LYS A 50 -9.40 10.65 16.02
N VAL A 51 -8.77 11.79 15.84
CA VAL A 51 -8.12 12.19 14.59
C VAL A 51 -6.70 12.64 14.90
N TYR A 52 -5.76 12.17 14.09
CA TYR A 52 -4.35 12.53 14.20
C TYR A 52 -3.80 12.94 12.86
N PHE A 53 -2.91 13.90 12.86
CA PHE A 53 -2.22 14.42 11.68
C PHE A 53 -0.71 14.25 11.85
N GLY A 54 -0.01 13.97 10.77
CA GLY A 54 1.44 13.89 10.76
C GLY A 54 1.98 13.60 9.37
N LEU A 55 3.30 13.55 9.26
CA LEU A 55 3.96 13.03 8.07
C LEU A 55 3.98 11.50 8.19
N ALA A 56 3.38 10.81 7.23
CA ALA A 56 3.21 9.36 7.29
C ALA A 56 4.29 8.61 6.53
N ASN A 57 4.66 7.45 7.07
CA ASN A 57 5.47 6.45 6.39
C ASN A 57 4.83 5.06 6.59
N SER A 58 4.80 4.24 5.55
CA SER A 58 4.26 2.88 5.59
C SER A 58 5.23 1.89 4.98
N HIS A 59 5.22 0.66 5.50
CA HIS A 59 5.96 -0.48 4.99
C HIS A 59 5.04 -1.70 5.03
N ALA A 60 5.08 -2.52 3.98
CA ALA A 60 4.37 -3.77 3.93
C ALA A 60 5.32 -4.91 3.55
N TRP A 61 4.97 -6.14 3.95
CA TRP A 61 5.73 -7.34 3.61
C TRP A 61 4.83 -8.57 3.60
N VAL A 62 5.29 -9.58 2.87
CA VAL A 62 4.68 -10.91 2.81
C VAL A 62 5.60 -11.89 3.51
N SER A 63 5.14 -12.52 4.59
CA SER A 63 5.89 -13.52 5.36
C SER A 63 5.40 -14.93 5.04
N ILE A 64 6.31 -15.84 4.75
CA ILE A 64 6.03 -17.22 4.33
C ILE A 64 6.55 -18.19 5.41
N SER A 65 5.64 -18.97 6.02
CA SER A 65 5.96 -20.04 6.99
C SER A 65 6.63 -21.24 6.28
N PRO A 66 7.38 -22.12 7.01
CA PRO A 66 7.57 -22.13 8.46
C PRO A 66 8.70 -21.22 8.97
N ASN A 67 9.60 -20.78 8.11
CA ASN A 67 10.77 -20.00 8.55
C ASN A 67 10.55 -18.48 8.54
N PHE A 68 9.31 -18.01 8.29
CA PHE A 68 8.96 -16.60 8.21
C PHE A 68 9.90 -15.78 7.31
N SER A 69 10.31 -16.35 6.17
CA SER A 69 10.99 -15.57 5.14
C SER A 69 10.10 -14.42 4.72
N SER A 70 10.57 -13.19 4.87
CA SER A 70 9.79 -12.01 4.57
C SER A 70 10.26 -11.38 3.26
N LEU A 71 9.32 -11.13 2.36
CA LEU A 71 9.53 -10.41 1.11
C LEU A 71 8.93 -9.01 1.26
N THR A 72 9.73 -7.99 1.00
CA THR A 72 9.27 -6.59 1.05
C THR A 72 8.30 -6.31 -0.08
N VAL A 73 7.27 -5.54 0.21
CA VAL A 73 6.34 -4.97 -0.76
C VAL A 73 6.79 -3.55 -1.10
N ASP A 74 7.07 -3.28 -2.38
CA ASP A 74 7.52 -1.98 -2.86
C ASP A 74 6.36 -1.04 -3.18
N GLY A 75 5.18 -1.59 -3.45
CA GLY A 75 3.97 -0.83 -3.72
C GLY A 75 2.69 -1.64 -3.55
N ILE A 76 1.56 -0.94 -3.41
CA ILE A 76 0.24 -1.54 -3.22
C ILE A 76 -0.72 -0.93 -4.24
N ASN A 77 -1.40 -1.78 -5.02
CA ASN A 77 -2.43 -1.39 -5.99
C ASN A 77 -2.00 -0.29 -6.97
N ARG A 78 -0.77 -0.31 -7.42
CA ARG A 78 -0.25 0.67 -8.37
C ARG A 78 0.54 0.05 -9.51
N GLU A 79 0.80 0.87 -10.52
CA GLU A 79 1.67 0.50 -11.62
C GLU A 79 3.08 0.11 -11.13
N PRO A 80 3.58 -1.07 -11.54
CA PRO A 80 4.94 -1.49 -11.17
C PRO A 80 5.99 -0.67 -11.93
N LYS A 81 7.06 -0.33 -11.24
CA LYS A 81 8.32 0.05 -11.89
C LYS A 81 9.15 -1.20 -12.13
N ALA A 82 10.25 -1.05 -12.87
CA ALA A 82 11.18 -2.15 -13.08
C ALA A 82 11.70 -2.70 -11.74
N ASP A 83 11.76 -4.04 -11.66
CA ASP A 83 12.34 -4.77 -10.53
C ASP A 83 11.61 -4.59 -9.17
N GLU A 84 10.33 -4.18 -9.18
CA GLU A 84 9.52 -4.01 -7.96
C GLU A 84 8.65 -5.23 -7.64
N ALA A 85 8.31 -5.36 -6.37
CA ALA A 85 7.37 -6.32 -5.82
C ALA A 85 6.08 -5.58 -5.39
N ILE A 86 4.97 -5.83 -6.06
CA ILE A 86 3.70 -5.13 -5.86
C ILE A 86 2.66 -6.08 -5.26
N LEU A 87 1.97 -5.62 -4.23
CA LEU A 87 0.82 -6.30 -3.65
C LEU A 87 -0.47 -5.71 -4.24
N PHE A 88 -1.31 -6.58 -4.80
CA PHE A 88 -2.63 -6.21 -5.28
C PHE A 88 -3.68 -6.80 -4.35
N THR A 89 -4.57 -5.95 -3.86
CA THR A 89 -5.70 -6.31 -2.98
C THR A 89 -6.97 -6.53 -3.82
N LYS A 90 -8.00 -7.08 -3.20
CA LYS A 90 -9.31 -7.34 -3.86
C LYS A 90 -9.94 -6.08 -4.46
N GLU A 91 -9.66 -4.90 -3.90
CA GLU A 91 -10.17 -3.61 -4.36
C GLU A 91 -9.62 -3.23 -5.72
N PHE A 92 -8.44 -3.72 -6.09
CA PHE A 92 -7.88 -3.56 -7.43
C PHE A 92 -8.61 -4.41 -8.49
N GLY A 93 -9.20 -5.54 -8.07
CA GLY A 93 -10.03 -6.41 -8.89
C GLY A 93 -9.25 -7.28 -9.86
N LYS A 94 -8.60 -6.74 -10.88
CA LYS A 94 -7.93 -7.50 -11.93
C LYS A 94 -6.63 -6.83 -12.38
N LEU A 95 -5.50 -7.55 -12.26
CA LEU A 95 -4.23 -7.08 -12.77
C LEU A 95 -4.25 -7.01 -14.31
N PRO A 96 -3.72 -5.93 -14.89
CA PRO A 96 -3.56 -5.81 -16.34
C PRO A 96 -2.57 -6.84 -16.91
N ILE A 97 -2.55 -6.95 -18.24
CA ILE A 97 -1.53 -7.70 -18.95
C ILE A 97 -0.18 -7.00 -18.74
N SER A 98 0.82 -7.75 -18.29
CA SER A 98 2.16 -7.20 -18.08
C SER A 98 3.02 -7.28 -19.34
N SER A 99 3.71 -6.18 -19.67
CA SER A 99 4.78 -6.19 -20.69
C SER A 99 6.13 -6.69 -20.13
N GLN A 100 6.26 -6.79 -18.80
CA GLN A 100 7.48 -7.21 -18.10
C GLN A 100 7.42 -8.70 -17.73
N ASN A 101 8.58 -9.29 -17.47
CA ASN A 101 8.64 -10.61 -16.83
C ASN A 101 8.07 -10.46 -15.41
N VAL A 102 7.06 -11.27 -15.11
CA VAL A 102 6.35 -11.23 -13.85
C VAL A 102 6.17 -12.65 -13.30
N LEU A 103 6.43 -12.80 -12.01
CA LEU A 103 6.06 -13.98 -11.25
C LEU A 103 4.98 -13.57 -10.27
N LYS A 104 3.82 -14.21 -10.32
CA LYS A 104 2.67 -13.89 -9.49
C LYS A 104 2.46 -14.98 -8.45
N ILE A 105 2.29 -14.59 -7.20
CA ILE A 105 1.87 -15.45 -6.11
C ILE A 105 0.43 -15.06 -5.78
N ILE A 106 -0.51 -15.92 -6.18
CA ILE A 106 -1.94 -15.73 -5.96
C ILE A 106 -2.29 -16.36 -4.62
N LEU A 107 -2.63 -15.52 -3.64
CA LEU A 107 -2.96 -15.90 -2.28
C LEU A 107 -4.49 -15.91 -2.11
N SER A 108 -5.03 -16.95 -1.50
CA SER A 108 -6.46 -17.05 -1.22
C SER A 108 -6.72 -17.71 0.13
N ARG A 109 -7.98 -17.68 0.58
CA ARG A 109 -8.42 -18.10 1.92
C ARG A 109 -7.67 -17.31 3.00
N CYS A 110 -7.54 -16.00 2.78
CA CYS A 110 -6.88 -15.09 3.69
C CYS A 110 -7.87 -14.55 4.73
N ARG A 111 -7.56 -14.71 6.00
CA ARG A 111 -8.26 -14.06 7.11
C ARG A 111 -7.21 -13.35 7.98
N PHE A 112 -6.49 -14.08 8.82
CA PHE A 112 -5.28 -13.64 9.50
C PHE A 112 -4.02 -14.14 8.78
N THR A 113 -4.14 -15.32 8.19
CA THR A 113 -3.15 -15.96 7.32
C THR A 113 -3.84 -16.41 6.05
N CYS A 114 -3.09 -16.50 4.95
CA CYS A 114 -3.56 -17.08 3.71
C CYS A 114 -3.24 -18.58 3.70
N GLY A 115 -4.27 -19.40 3.52
CA GLY A 115 -4.17 -20.86 3.55
C GLY A 115 -3.92 -21.51 2.20
N ARG A 116 -3.83 -20.74 1.12
CA ARG A 116 -3.56 -21.26 -0.22
C ARG A 116 -2.74 -20.27 -1.05
N ALA A 117 -1.71 -20.80 -1.72
CA ALA A 117 -0.94 -20.05 -2.71
C ALA A 117 -0.90 -20.80 -4.03
N LYS A 118 -0.89 -20.05 -5.14
CA LYS A 118 -0.64 -20.55 -6.50
C LYS A 118 0.39 -19.63 -7.16
N ILE A 119 1.44 -20.24 -7.72
CA ILE A 119 2.45 -19.50 -8.48
C ILE A 119 2.06 -19.51 -9.96
N SER A 120 2.19 -18.37 -10.63
CA SER A 120 2.00 -18.22 -12.08
C SER A 120 3.08 -17.31 -12.66
N GLU A 121 3.67 -17.74 -13.76
CA GLU A 121 4.70 -17.00 -14.51
C GLU A 121 4.12 -16.41 -15.82
N ASP A 122 2.83 -16.60 -16.08
CA ASP A 122 2.17 -16.02 -17.25
C ASP A 122 2.07 -14.49 -17.16
N LYS A 123 2.00 -13.84 -18.32
CA LYS A 123 1.85 -12.38 -18.43
C LYS A 123 0.39 -11.93 -18.54
N GLU A 124 -0.55 -12.87 -18.53
CA GLU A 124 -1.96 -12.59 -18.72
C GLU A 124 -2.57 -11.82 -17.55
N ALA A 125 -3.69 -11.18 -17.84
CA ALA A 125 -4.48 -10.51 -16.83
C ALA A 125 -4.93 -11.51 -15.75
N THR A 126 -4.75 -11.16 -14.47
CA THR A 126 -5.01 -12.04 -13.35
C THR A 126 -6.02 -11.41 -12.41
N SER A 127 -7.13 -12.09 -12.15
CA SER A 127 -8.11 -11.63 -11.14
C SER A 127 -7.54 -11.79 -9.73
N VAL A 128 -7.69 -10.76 -8.90
CA VAL A 128 -7.37 -10.84 -7.48
C VAL A 128 -8.48 -11.60 -6.76
N PRO A 129 -8.18 -12.62 -5.95
CA PRO A 129 -9.20 -13.32 -5.18
C PRO A 129 -9.94 -12.37 -4.23
N THR A 130 -11.26 -12.56 -4.08
CA THR A 130 -12.09 -11.75 -3.18
C THR A 130 -11.75 -11.93 -1.70
N ASP A 131 -11.10 -13.04 -1.36
CA ASP A 131 -10.62 -13.41 -0.02
C ASP A 131 -9.09 -13.48 0.05
N GLY A 132 -8.39 -12.69 -0.79
CA GLY A 132 -6.95 -12.79 -0.86
C GLY A 132 -6.23 -11.64 -1.59
N TYR A 133 -5.05 -11.96 -2.10
CA TYR A 133 -4.12 -11.02 -2.69
C TYR A 133 -3.44 -11.63 -3.91
N VAL A 134 -2.89 -10.77 -4.78
CA VAL A 134 -1.85 -11.17 -5.74
C VAL A 134 -0.58 -10.41 -5.42
N PHE A 135 0.48 -11.14 -5.09
CA PHE A 135 1.80 -10.57 -4.90
C PHE A 135 2.61 -10.81 -6.17
N ALA A 136 2.86 -9.73 -6.92
CA ALA A 136 3.50 -9.76 -8.22
C ALA A 136 4.94 -9.26 -8.14
N LEU A 137 5.89 -10.08 -8.56
CA LEU A 137 7.32 -9.82 -8.56
C LEU A 137 7.77 -9.54 -9.99
N TYR A 138 8.20 -8.33 -10.28
CA TYR A 138 8.58 -7.88 -11.62
C TYR A 138 10.10 -7.87 -11.78
N GLY A 139 10.58 -8.33 -12.93
CA GLY A 139 11.99 -8.31 -13.29
C GLY A 139 12.86 -9.04 -12.27
N LYS A 140 13.87 -8.36 -11.72
CA LYS A 140 14.80 -8.94 -10.76
C LYS A 140 14.18 -9.29 -9.42
N SER A 141 13.06 -8.69 -9.04
CA SER A 141 12.39 -9.03 -7.78
C SER A 141 11.90 -10.50 -7.78
N ALA A 142 11.66 -11.08 -8.94
CA ALA A 142 11.30 -12.50 -9.07
C ALA A 142 12.39 -13.46 -8.53
N VAL A 143 13.66 -13.05 -8.53
CA VAL A 143 14.77 -13.83 -7.98
C VAL A 143 14.67 -13.98 -6.44
N LEU A 144 13.93 -13.08 -5.78
CA LEU A 144 13.67 -13.17 -4.35
C LEU A 144 12.89 -14.45 -3.99
N LEU A 145 12.14 -15.00 -4.94
CA LEU A 145 11.43 -16.26 -4.77
C LEU A 145 12.31 -17.43 -5.17
N THR A 146 13.14 -17.87 -4.25
CA THR A 146 14.01 -19.05 -4.42
C THR A 146 13.20 -20.33 -4.63
N ASP A 147 13.82 -21.37 -5.19
CA ASP A 147 13.15 -22.66 -5.40
C ASP A 147 12.67 -23.30 -4.08
N ASP A 148 13.38 -23.06 -2.98
CA ASP A 148 12.95 -23.47 -1.64
C ASP A 148 11.66 -22.76 -1.21
N LEU A 149 11.54 -21.45 -1.45
CA LEU A 149 10.31 -20.70 -1.19
C LEU A 149 9.17 -21.10 -2.11
N LYS A 150 9.45 -21.37 -3.40
CA LYS A 150 8.44 -21.89 -4.34
C LYS A 150 7.88 -23.22 -3.86
N LYS A 151 8.73 -24.12 -3.41
CA LYS A 151 8.32 -25.41 -2.85
C LYS A 151 7.45 -25.24 -1.61
N LYS A 152 7.84 -24.37 -0.69
CA LYS A 152 7.05 -24.06 0.52
C LYS A 152 5.69 -23.48 0.20
N LEU A 153 5.56 -22.64 -0.83
CA LEU A 153 4.29 -22.05 -1.28
C LEU A 153 3.32 -23.08 -1.86
N THR A 154 3.79 -24.26 -2.23
CA THR A 154 2.96 -25.37 -2.73
C THR A 154 2.66 -26.43 -1.67
N ASP A 155 3.15 -26.25 -0.43
CA ASP A 155 2.90 -27.16 0.69
C ASP A 155 1.49 -27.01 1.25
N ASP A 156 0.86 -28.11 1.63
CA ASP A 156 -0.50 -28.14 2.23
C ASP A 156 -0.56 -27.49 3.63
N PHE A 157 0.59 -27.30 4.27
CA PHE A 157 0.72 -26.62 5.58
C PHE A 157 1.14 -25.15 5.44
N LEU A 158 0.90 -24.55 4.29
CA LEU A 158 1.24 -23.16 4.02
C LEU A 158 0.53 -22.21 4.99
N SER A 159 1.29 -21.26 5.51
CA SER A 159 0.77 -20.05 6.14
C SER A 159 1.51 -18.83 5.59
N VAL A 160 0.80 -17.98 4.90
CA VAL A 160 1.32 -16.70 4.41
C VAL A 160 0.64 -15.58 5.15
N ILE A 161 1.41 -14.64 5.67
CA ILE A 161 0.92 -13.47 6.37
C ILE A 161 1.30 -12.23 5.55
N VAL A 162 0.29 -11.46 5.19
CA VAL A 162 0.47 -10.10 4.66
C VAL A 162 0.39 -9.13 5.83
N SER A 163 1.41 -8.34 6.01
CA SER A 163 1.52 -7.41 7.14
C SER A 163 1.98 -6.04 6.67
N ASN A 164 1.57 -5.02 7.40
CA ASN A 164 2.07 -3.66 7.21
C ASN A 164 2.32 -2.97 8.55
N ILE A 165 3.12 -1.92 8.49
CA ILE A 165 3.29 -0.94 9.55
C ILE A 165 3.13 0.44 8.93
N SER A 166 2.29 1.27 9.53
CA SER A 166 2.12 2.67 9.18
C SER A 166 2.35 3.53 10.39
N LYS A 167 3.13 4.61 10.26
CA LYS A 167 3.46 5.48 11.39
C LYS A 167 3.60 6.92 10.97
N PHE A 168 3.30 7.84 11.90
CA PHE A 168 3.72 9.22 11.77
C PHE A 168 5.18 9.36 12.20
N VAL A 169 5.98 10.01 11.34
CA VAL A 169 7.40 10.27 11.59
C VAL A 169 7.61 11.56 12.37
N GLY A 170 8.63 11.60 13.23
CA GLY A 170 9.00 12.78 14.00
C GLY A 170 9.64 12.44 15.37
N LYS A 171 9.74 13.43 16.28
CA LYS A 171 10.36 13.24 17.61
C LYS A 171 9.70 12.15 18.45
N LYS A 172 8.40 11.92 18.27
CA LYS A 172 7.66 10.76 18.81
C LYS A 172 6.94 10.10 17.64
N GLU A 173 7.44 8.96 17.23
CA GLU A 173 6.76 8.12 16.25
C GLU A 173 5.43 7.63 16.86
N ARG A 174 4.40 7.65 16.05
CA ARG A 174 3.10 7.07 16.38
C ARG A 174 2.73 6.07 15.33
N ARG A 175 2.49 4.87 15.75
CA ARG A 175 1.90 3.83 14.90
C ARG A 175 0.46 4.19 14.58
N ILE A 176 0.07 4.05 13.34
CA ILE A 176 -1.26 4.42 12.82
C ILE A 176 -1.92 3.31 12.00
N GLU A 177 -1.30 2.15 11.84
CA GLU A 177 -1.87 1.01 11.13
C GLU A 177 -3.17 0.48 11.76
N GLU A 178 -3.42 0.78 13.04
CA GLU A 178 -4.67 0.43 13.72
C GLU A 178 -5.78 1.48 13.53
N ALA A 179 -5.54 2.52 12.72
CA ALA A 179 -6.60 3.45 12.35
C ALA A 179 -7.65 2.75 11.48
N ASP A 180 -8.91 3.15 11.59
CA ASP A 180 -9.94 2.68 10.67
C ASP A 180 -9.66 3.24 9.27
N ASP A 181 -9.37 4.53 9.19
CA ASP A 181 -9.10 5.20 7.92
C ASP A 181 -7.83 6.04 7.99
N ILE A 182 -7.05 6.03 6.91
CA ILE A 182 -5.91 6.91 6.69
C ILE A 182 -6.01 7.50 5.29
N THR A 183 -5.89 8.81 5.18
CA THR A 183 -5.81 9.47 3.87
C THR A 183 -4.62 10.42 3.81
N ASN A 184 -4.03 10.53 2.62
CA ASN A 184 -2.97 11.49 2.38
C ASN A 184 -3.51 12.91 2.18
N GLY A 185 -2.65 13.88 2.36
CA GLY A 185 -2.87 15.28 2.05
C GLY A 185 -1.62 15.93 1.50
N VAL A 186 -1.68 17.23 1.26
CA VAL A 186 -0.51 18.02 0.91
C VAL A 186 -0.31 19.08 1.96
N SER A 187 0.92 19.11 2.48
CA SER A 187 1.46 20.09 3.40
C SER A 187 0.73 20.21 4.74
N LEU A 188 1.45 19.91 5.79
CA LEU A 188 1.06 20.38 7.11
C LEU A 188 1.18 21.91 7.13
N LEU A 189 0.07 22.59 7.44
CA LEU A 189 0.02 24.04 7.50
C LEU A 189 0.34 24.57 8.91
N VAL A 190 -0.06 23.80 9.92
CA VAL A 190 0.14 24.17 11.33
C VAL A 190 0.63 22.96 12.12
N ARG A 191 1.68 23.11 12.90
CA ARG A 191 2.19 22.11 13.84
C ARG A 191 2.51 22.78 15.17
N ASN A 192 2.03 22.19 16.28
CA ASN A 192 2.26 22.73 17.64
C ASN A 192 1.85 24.20 17.78
N ARG A 193 0.69 24.59 17.20
CA ARG A 193 0.16 25.97 17.18
C ARG A 193 1.01 26.99 16.44
N LYS A 194 1.98 26.56 15.65
CA LYS A 194 2.82 27.42 14.81
C LYS A 194 2.57 27.10 13.34
N ILE A 195 2.55 28.13 12.51
CA ILE A 195 2.52 27.96 11.05
C ILE A 195 3.79 27.24 10.66
N GLN A 196 3.64 26.12 9.99
CA GLN A 196 4.74 25.31 9.48
C GLN A 196 4.33 24.70 8.16
N LEU A 197 4.84 25.26 7.07
CA LEU A 197 4.61 24.74 5.73
C LEU A 197 5.65 23.67 5.43
N THR A 198 5.20 22.44 5.17
CA THR A 198 6.10 21.28 4.97
C THR A 198 6.21 20.86 3.51
N TRP A 199 5.62 21.58 2.56
CA TRP A 199 5.51 21.19 1.16
C TRP A 199 6.87 20.91 0.48
N GLU A 200 7.93 21.62 0.83
CA GLU A 200 9.30 21.38 0.31
C GLU A 200 9.84 20.05 0.85
N GLN A 201 9.67 19.80 2.17
CA GLN A 201 10.07 18.55 2.81
C GLN A 201 9.30 17.35 2.22
N GLU A 202 8.04 17.55 1.89
CA GLU A 202 7.16 16.55 1.26
C GLU A 202 7.42 16.41 -0.25
N LYS A 203 8.39 17.16 -0.81
CA LYS A 203 8.72 17.19 -2.24
C LYS A 203 7.50 17.43 -3.14
N THR A 204 6.56 18.22 -2.65
CA THR A 204 5.38 18.61 -3.42
C THR A 204 5.79 19.57 -4.55
N ASN A 205 5.16 19.41 -5.72
CA ASN A 205 5.43 20.28 -6.86
C ASN A 205 5.11 21.75 -6.51
N LYS A 206 6.11 22.62 -6.64
CA LYS A 206 6.00 24.04 -6.35
C LYS A 206 4.87 24.71 -7.15
N ALA A 207 4.74 24.39 -8.43
CA ALA A 207 3.69 24.94 -9.27
C ALA A 207 2.29 24.58 -8.74
N PHE A 208 2.11 23.37 -8.21
CA PHE A 208 0.86 22.96 -7.57
C PHE A 208 0.57 23.81 -6.32
N VAL A 209 1.56 24.04 -5.47
CA VAL A 209 1.38 24.79 -4.21
C VAL A 209 1.10 26.27 -4.47
N GLU A 210 1.72 26.86 -5.50
CA GLU A 210 1.57 28.27 -5.87
C GLU A 210 0.33 28.56 -6.75
N THR A 211 -0.27 27.53 -7.35
CA THR A 211 -1.46 27.67 -8.17
C THR A 211 -2.70 27.90 -7.30
N ARG A 212 -3.55 28.84 -7.66
CA ARG A 212 -4.87 29.00 -7.03
C ARG A 212 -5.78 27.88 -7.50
N HIS A 213 -6.10 26.96 -6.59
CA HIS A 213 -7.10 25.92 -6.85
C HIS A 213 -8.51 26.43 -6.52
N PRO A 214 -9.54 26.03 -7.27
CA PRO A 214 -10.93 26.30 -6.91
C PRO A 214 -11.23 25.75 -5.50
N ARG A 215 -11.96 26.54 -4.71
CA ARG A 215 -12.41 26.14 -3.37
C ARG A 215 -13.80 25.53 -3.47
#